data_a6ea6dec79b8a23ce5f59de0e6bb4663
#
_entry.id   a6ea6dec79b8a23ce5f59de0e6bb4663
#
_cell.length_a   1.000
_cell.length_b   1.000
_cell.length_c   1.000
_cell.angle_alpha   90.00
_cell.angle_beta   90.00
_cell.angle_gamma   90.00
#
_symmetry.space_group_name_H-M   'P 1'
#
loop_
_entity.id
_entity.type
_entity.pdbx_description
1 polymer ?
#
loop_
_entity_poly.entity_id
_entity_poly.type
_entity_poly.pdbx_seq_one_letter_code
_entity_poly.pdbx_strand_id
1 'polypeptide(L)'
;MTDIDSSRRKFLISSAAGISGLVIAQSSLAGTVTNLLDPGSPLMLPENFSPSVWFTMQSSGETTIHVFRQELGQHIGTAFAQIIAEELELDWSKVSIDYPSVDAAIVAETGVQLTGGSASVLQSFDPLSRAAAVARQFLIDSGADILGSEPSDCYAENSYVIDPIFDQRISYGQILAQTVIDHKIQPEELAEVQLKRRPDYKIIGQPAHALDIEEKVNGKARYGIDARVPNMVFGKASLAPTRLGSTI
;
A
#
# COMPACT_ATOMS: atom_id res chain seq x y z
N MET A 1 0.94 -4.70 36.09
CA MET A 1 1.80 -4.01 35.12
C MET A 1 2.16 -5.07 34.10
N THR A 2 1.38 -5.14 33.06
CA THR A 2 1.38 -6.20 32.06
C THR A 2 2.32 -5.84 30.93
N ASP A 3 3.05 -6.81 30.49
CA ASP A 3 4.13 -6.87 29.52
C ASP A 3 3.77 -6.41 28.08
N ILE A 4 3.11 -5.27 27.96
CA ILE A 4 2.71 -4.67 26.67
C ILE A 4 3.87 -3.87 26.06
N ASP A 5 4.87 -3.55 26.86
CA ASP A 5 5.92 -2.59 26.49
C ASP A 5 7.07 -3.17 25.64
N SER A 6 7.23 -4.49 25.62
CA SER A 6 8.30 -5.11 24.82
C SER A 6 7.88 -5.54 23.42
N SER A 7 6.57 -5.67 23.17
CA SER A 7 6.01 -6.11 21.88
C SER A 7 5.89 -4.98 20.85
N ARG A 8 5.83 -3.72 21.30
CA ARG A 8 5.70 -2.53 20.44
C ARG A 8 7.01 -2.10 19.76
N ARG A 9 8.15 -2.71 20.12
CA ARG A 9 9.49 -2.27 19.69
C ARG A 9 10.10 -3.04 18.51
N LYS A 10 9.34 -3.85 17.76
CA LYS A 10 9.93 -4.68 16.69
C LYS A 10 9.11 -4.62 15.40
N PHE A 11 9.52 -3.78 14.48
CA PHE A 11 8.99 -3.64 13.12
C PHE A 11 9.99 -4.18 12.09
N LEU A 12 9.57 -4.88 11.05
CA LEU A 12 10.47 -5.42 10.02
C LEU A 12 11.01 -4.35 9.09
N ILE A 13 12.32 -4.20 9.13
CA ILE A 13 13.08 -3.58 8.05
C ILE A 13 13.66 -4.72 7.22
N SER A 14 13.17 -4.89 6.01
CA SER A 14 13.83 -5.77 5.05
C SER A 14 15.00 -5.04 4.43
N SER A 15 16.22 -5.38 4.86
CA SER A 15 17.44 -4.94 4.21
C SER A 15 17.77 -5.89 3.06
N ALA A 16 17.20 -5.66 1.90
CA ALA A 16 17.80 -6.16 0.67
C ALA A 16 18.76 -5.08 0.18
N ALA A 17 20.06 -5.35 0.27
CA ALA A 17 21.13 -4.58 -0.36
C ALA A 17 21.15 -3.06 -0.05
N GLY A 18 21.32 -2.67 1.20
CA GLY A 18 21.73 -1.30 1.56
C GLY A 18 20.64 -0.23 1.55
N ILE A 19 19.39 -0.61 1.46
CA ILE A 19 18.23 0.29 1.57
C ILE A 19 17.54 0.00 2.91
N SER A 20 17.63 0.93 3.85
CA SER A 20 16.83 0.88 5.08
C SER A 20 15.45 1.50 4.81
N GLY A 21 14.39 0.80 5.15
CA GLY A 21 13.02 1.26 4.92
C GLY A 21 12.00 0.53 5.78
N LEU A 22 10.82 1.10 5.91
CA LEU A 22 9.68 0.50 6.57
C LEU A 22 8.96 -0.44 5.60
N VAL A 23 8.93 -1.74 5.93
CA VAL A 23 8.10 -2.73 5.24
C VAL A 23 7.11 -3.28 6.26
N ILE A 24 5.83 -3.09 6.00
CA ILE A 24 4.79 -3.63 6.86
C ILE A 24 4.42 -5.01 6.34
N ALA A 25 4.75 -6.05 7.12
CA ALA A 25 4.50 -7.44 6.77
C ALA A 25 3.47 -8.09 7.69
N GLN A 26 2.56 -8.87 7.11
CA GLN A 26 1.63 -9.74 7.85
C GLN A 26 1.77 -11.18 7.36
N SER A 27 1.73 -12.16 8.24
CA SER A 27 1.72 -13.57 7.83
C SER A 27 0.33 -14.00 7.41
N SER A 28 0.21 -14.51 6.19
CA SER A 28 -1.02 -15.13 5.70
C SER A 28 -1.19 -16.55 6.25
N LEU A 29 -2.42 -16.89 6.66
CA LEU A 29 -2.90 -18.26 6.59
C LEU A 29 -3.51 -18.43 5.20
N ALA A 30 -2.99 -19.36 4.41
CA ALA A 30 -3.45 -19.67 3.08
C ALA A 30 -4.92 -20.11 3.11
N GLY A 31 -5.82 -19.18 2.86
CA GLY A 31 -7.22 -19.47 2.56
C GLY A 31 -7.37 -19.86 1.09
N THR A 32 -8.01 -20.96 0.83
CA THR A 32 -8.15 -21.62 -0.47
C THR A 32 -8.86 -20.72 -1.49
N VAL A 33 -8.20 -20.44 -2.60
CA VAL A 33 -8.70 -19.64 -3.75
C VAL A 33 -9.74 -20.43 -4.56
N THR A 34 -10.74 -21.04 -3.96
CA THR A 34 -11.67 -21.93 -4.67
C THR A 34 -12.98 -21.28 -5.13
N ASN A 35 -13.27 -20.01 -4.79
CA ASN A 35 -14.55 -19.39 -5.13
C ASN A 35 -14.49 -18.16 -6.04
N LEU A 36 -13.38 -17.91 -6.73
CA LEU A 36 -13.20 -16.72 -7.56
C LEU A 36 -13.99 -16.75 -8.89
N LEU A 37 -14.60 -17.86 -9.25
CA LEU A 37 -15.33 -18.05 -10.49
C LEU A 37 -16.83 -18.28 -10.30
N ASP A 38 -17.36 -18.15 -9.10
CA ASP A 38 -18.80 -18.19 -8.86
C ASP A 38 -19.43 -16.85 -9.27
N PRO A 39 -20.30 -16.81 -10.30
CA PRO A 39 -20.93 -15.58 -10.77
C PRO A 39 -21.80 -14.87 -9.73
N GLY A 40 -22.13 -15.52 -8.64
CA GLY A 40 -22.93 -14.97 -7.53
C GLY A 40 -22.11 -14.52 -6.33
N SER A 41 -20.80 -14.78 -6.32
CA SER A 41 -19.94 -14.36 -5.21
C SER A 41 -19.51 -12.91 -5.42
N PRO A 42 -19.74 -11.99 -4.46
CA PRO A 42 -19.08 -10.71 -4.51
C PRO A 42 -17.58 -10.96 -4.57
N LEU A 43 -16.84 -10.21 -5.41
CA LEU A 43 -15.38 -10.21 -5.43
C LEU A 43 -14.86 -9.69 -4.08
N MET A 44 -15.07 -10.47 -3.03
CA MET A 44 -14.59 -10.17 -1.69
C MET A 44 -13.09 -10.41 -1.64
N LEU A 45 -12.34 -9.46 -1.13
CA LEU A 45 -11.00 -9.75 -0.64
C LEU A 45 -11.13 -10.85 0.42
N PRO A 46 -10.22 -11.83 0.45
CA PRO A 46 -10.25 -12.85 1.50
C PRO A 46 -10.23 -12.19 2.87
N GLU A 47 -10.96 -12.76 3.84
CA GLU A 47 -11.00 -12.28 5.23
C GLU A 47 -9.62 -12.14 5.90
N ASN A 48 -8.61 -12.77 5.31
CA ASN A 48 -7.20 -12.74 5.73
C ASN A 48 -6.34 -11.85 4.83
N PHE A 49 -6.85 -10.68 4.48
CA PHE A 49 -6.11 -9.74 3.66
C PHE A 49 -4.89 -9.19 4.42
N SER A 50 -3.71 -9.45 3.87
CA SER A 50 -2.44 -9.06 4.47
C SER A 50 -1.97 -7.71 3.91
N PRO A 51 -1.89 -6.64 4.69
CA PRO A 51 -1.47 -5.33 4.22
C PRO A 51 0.03 -5.19 3.97
N SER A 52 0.77 -6.27 4.02
CA SER A 52 2.23 -6.30 4.11
C SER A 52 3.01 -5.80 2.90
N VAL A 53 2.34 -5.50 1.78
CA VAL A 53 3.04 -5.15 0.53
C VAL A 53 2.47 -3.87 -0.10
N TRP A 54 1.77 -3.05 0.68
CA TRP A 54 1.11 -1.87 0.15
C TRP A 54 2.03 -0.70 -0.13
N PHE A 55 3.06 -0.54 0.67
CA PHE A 55 4.01 0.53 0.50
C PHE A 55 5.35 0.23 1.16
N THR A 56 6.38 0.85 0.64
CA THR A 56 7.73 0.88 1.21
C THR A 56 8.12 2.33 1.44
N MET A 57 8.58 2.63 2.65
CA MET A 57 9.09 3.95 2.99
C MET A 57 10.59 3.86 3.23
N GLN A 58 11.35 4.76 2.61
CA GLN A 58 12.81 4.82 2.71
C GLN A 58 13.25 5.83 3.77
N SER A 59 14.47 5.66 4.26
CA SER A 59 15.10 6.63 5.18
C SER A 59 15.34 8.00 4.53
N SER A 60 15.27 8.11 3.20
CA SER A 60 15.22 9.39 2.49
C SER A 60 13.90 10.14 2.67
N GLY A 61 12.86 9.47 3.18
CA GLY A 61 11.49 9.95 3.27
C GLY A 61 10.64 9.69 2.03
N GLU A 62 11.22 9.12 0.99
CA GLU A 62 10.47 8.69 -0.20
C GLU A 62 9.60 7.47 0.14
N THR A 63 8.37 7.48 -0.35
CA THR A 63 7.40 6.40 -0.13
C THR A 63 6.89 5.89 -1.46
N THR A 64 7.08 4.60 -1.71
CA THR A 64 6.56 3.91 -2.91
C THR A 64 5.34 3.08 -2.54
N ILE A 65 4.22 3.34 -3.21
CA ILE A 65 2.98 2.59 -3.06
C ILE A 65 2.95 1.45 -4.09
N HIS A 66 2.78 0.22 -3.63
CA HIS A 66 2.71 -0.97 -4.47
C HIS A 66 1.27 -1.24 -4.88
N VAL A 67 1.00 -1.13 -6.18
CA VAL A 67 -0.36 -1.21 -6.74
C VAL A 67 -0.60 -2.60 -7.29
N PHE A 68 -1.31 -3.44 -6.55
CA PHE A 68 -1.62 -4.83 -6.95
C PHE A 68 -2.84 -4.94 -7.89
N ARG A 69 -3.42 -3.83 -8.32
CA ARG A 69 -4.47 -3.76 -9.35
C ARG A 69 -3.89 -3.27 -10.67
N GLN A 70 -4.35 -3.83 -11.79
CA GLN A 70 -3.87 -3.40 -13.09
C GLN A 70 -4.38 -2.02 -13.44
N GLU A 71 -3.49 -1.20 -13.99
CA GLU A 71 -3.79 0.07 -14.61
C GLU A 71 -4.35 -0.17 -16.02
N LEU A 72 -5.54 0.33 -16.28
CA LEU A 72 -6.26 0.23 -17.55
C LEU A 72 -6.63 1.60 -18.14
N GLY A 73 -6.04 2.67 -17.61
CA GLY A 73 -6.36 4.06 -17.94
C GLY A 73 -7.25 4.76 -16.89
N GLN A 74 -7.57 4.09 -15.77
CA GLN A 74 -8.44 4.60 -14.70
C GLN A 74 -7.67 5.24 -13.54
N HIS A 75 -6.33 5.27 -13.60
CA HIS A 75 -5.43 5.87 -12.59
C HIS A 75 -5.57 5.28 -11.18
N ILE A 76 -5.74 3.97 -11.10
CA ILE A 76 -5.92 3.26 -9.82
C ILE A 76 -4.73 3.44 -8.87
N GLY A 77 -3.51 3.52 -9.39
CA GLY A 77 -2.31 3.73 -8.60
C GLY A 77 -2.34 5.06 -7.85
N THR A 78 -2.74 6.13 -8.52
CA THR A 78 -2.89 7.44 -7.89
C THR A 78 -3.97 7.43 -6.82
N ALA A 79 -5.09 6.73 -7.05
CA ALA A 79 -6.15 6.59 -6.06
C ALA A 79 -5.66 5.84 -4.80
N PHE A 80 -4.90 4.75 -4.96
CA PHE A 80 -4.31 4.03 -3.84
C PHE A 80 -3.29 4.89 -3.09
N ALA A 81 -2.47 5.64 -3.83
CA ALA A 81 -1.52 6.56 -3.24
C ALA A 81 -2.21 7.66 -2.41
N GLN A 82 -3.32 8.21 -2.89
CA GLN A 82 -4.11 9.20 -2.13
C GLN A 82 -4.66 8.59 -0.83
N ILE A 83 -5.18 7.37 -0.87
CA ILE A 83 -5.75 6.71 0.33
C ILE A 83 -4.66 6.50 1.40
N ILE A 84 -3.52 5.95 0.99
CA ILE A 84 -2.42 5.67 1.91
C ILE A 84 -1.78 6.98 2.42
N ALA A 85 -1.52 7.92 1.52
CA ALA A 85 -0.89 9.20 1.88
C ALA A 85 -1.78 10.03 2.82
N GLU A 86 -3.11 9.97 2.66
CA GLU A 86 -4.05 10.64 3.55
C GLU A 86 -3.92 10.14 4.99
N GLU A 87 -3.99 8.84 5.18
CA GLU A 87 -3.95 8.24 6.51
C GLU A 87 -2.55 8.26 7.14
N LEU A 88 -1.50 8.14 6.33
CA LEU A 88 -0.11 8.25 6.79
C LEU A 88 0.35 9.69 6.99
N GLU A 89 -0.43 10.70 6.62
CA GLU A 89 -0.01 12.11 6.63
C GLU A 89 1.29 12.34 5.84
N LEU A 90 1.40 11.75 4.63
CA LEU A 90 2.61 11.86 3.83
C LEU A 90 2.77 13.22 3.15
N ASP A 91 4.01 13.61 2.95
CA ASP A 91 4.37 14.62 1.95
C ASP A 91 4.08 14.07 0.55
N TRP A 92 3.01 14.55 -0.10
CA TRP A 92 2.59 14.07 -1.41
C TRP A 92 3.67 14.18 -2.48
N SER A 93 4.58 15.14 -2.34
CA SER A 93 5.68 15.32 -3.31
C SER A 93 6.72 14.20 -3.29
N LYS A 94 6.73 13.37 -2.24
CA LYS A 94 7.63 12.22 -2.04
C LYS A 94 6.96 10.88 -2.27
N VAL A 95 5.71 10.88 -2.76
CA VAL A 95 4.96 9.66 -3.03
C VAL A 95 5.16 9.24 -4.47
N SER A 96 5.50 7.99 -4.66
CA SER A 96 5.58 7.31 -5.97
C SER A 96 4.74 6.04 -5.97
N ILE A 97 4.47 5.50 -7.15
CA ILE A 97 3.74 4.25 -7.32
C ILE A 97 4.58 3.25 -8.09
N ASP A 98 4.38 1.97 -7.77
CA ASP A 98 4.95 0.85 -8.49
C ASP A 98 3.86 -0.19 -8.77
N TYR A 99 3.92 -0.83 -9.95
CA TYR A 99 3.04 -1.92 -10.34
C TYR A 99 3.85 -3.22 -10.31
N PRO A 100 3.83 -3.96 -9.20
CA PRO A 100 4.61 -5.17 -9.07
C PRO A 100 4.17 -6.22 -10.10
N SER A 101 5.14 -6.98 -10.60
CA SER A 101 4.87 -8.12 -11.48
C SER A 101 3.96 -9.12 -10.78
N VAL A 102 3.20 -9.89 -11.57
CA VAL A 102 2.40 -10.99 -11.02
C VAL A 102 3.33 -12.02 -10.40
N ASP A 103 3.23 -12.18 -9.10
CA ASP A 103 4.01 -13.10 -8.30
C ASP A 103 3.10 -13.96 -7.44
N ALA A 104 3.42 -15.23 -7.30
CA ALA A 104 2.61 -16.16 -6.50
C ALA A 104 2.55 -15.75 -5.02
N ALA A 105 3.60 -15.13 -4.49
CA ALA A 105 3.62 -14.62 -3.12
C ALA A 105 2.68 -13.42 -2.96
N ILE A 106 2.72 -12.47 -3.91
CA ILE A 106 1.79 -11.32 -3.92
C ILE A 106 0.35 -11.81 -4.05
N VAL A 107 0.08 -12.77 -4.95
CA VAL A 107 -1.26 -13.34 -5.12
C VAL A 107 -1.71 -14.08 -3.85
N ALA A 108 -0.82 -14.79 -3.16
CA ALA A 108 -1.15 -15.45 -1.91
C ALA A 108 -1.53 -14.46 -0.79
N GLU A 109 -0.91 -13.29 -0.78
CA GLU A 109 -1.16 -12.24 0.22
C GLU A 109 -2.34 -11.33 -0.14
N THR A 110 -2.49 -10.97 -1.41
CA THR A 110 -3.52 -10.02 -1.88
C THR A 110 -4.77 -10.70 -2.45
N GLY A 111 -4.76 -12.01 -2.55
CA GLY A 111 -5.80 -12.84 -3.15
C GLY A 111 -5.75 -12.85 -4.66
N VAL A 112 -5.96 -11.75 -5.33
CA VAL A 112 -5.98 -11.65 -6.80
C VAL A 112 -5.53 -10.29 -7.29
N GLN A 113 -4.58 -10.29 -8.22
CA GLN A 113 -4.22 -9.11 -9.00
C GLN A 113 -5.21 -8.93 -10.18
N LEU A 114 -6.47 -8.66 -9.87
CA LEU A 114 -7.55 -8.49 -10.85
C LEU A 114 -8.14 -7.10 -10.78
N THR A 115 -8.32 -6.47 -11.94
CA THR A 115 -9.10 -5.23 -12.07
C THR A 115 -10.39 -5.52 -12.81
N GLY A 116 -11.53 -5.29 -12.17
CA GLY A 116 -12.85 -5.55 -12.76
C GLY A 116 -13.98 -5.21 -11.80
N GLY A 117 -15.20 -5.19 -12.31
CA GLY A 117 -16.41 -5.00 -11.50
C GLY A 117 -16.51 -3.69 -10.74
N SER A 118 -15.70 -2.67 -11.06
CA SER A 118 -15.57 -1.41 -10.31
C SER A 118 -15.19 -1.60 -8.84
N ALA A 119 -14.53 -2.71 -8.52
CA ALA A 119 -14.30 -3.14 -7.15
C ALA A 119 -12.97 -2.64 -6.56
N SER A 120 -12.03 -2.17 -7.39
CA SER A 120 -10.66 -1.89 -6.95
C SER A 120 -10.59 -0.90 -5.78
N VAL A 121 -11.19 0.27 -5.87
CA VAL A 121 -11.23 1.24 -4.76
C VAL A 121 -12.21 0.79 -3.68
N LEU A 122 -13.41 0.32 -4.08
CA LEU A 122 -14.45 -0.08 -3.13
C LEU A 122 -13.95 -1.12 -2.11
N GLN A 123 -13.22 -2.12 -2.58
CA GLN A 123 -12.72 -3.20 -1.71
C GLN A 123 -11.43 -2.82 -0.98
N SER A 124 -10.63 -1.89 -1.53
CA SER A 124 -9.31 -1.58 -1.00
C SER A 124 -9.29 -0.34 -0.10
N PHE A 125 -10.34 0.49 -0.12
CA PHE A 125 -10.33 1.76 0.62
C PHE A 125 -10.14 1.53 2.13
N ASP A 126 -10.99 0.73 2.76
CA ASP A 126 -10.92 0.49 4.21
C ASP A 126 -9.64 -0.27 4.63
N PRO A 127 -9.26 -1.38 3.97
CA PRO A 127 -8.01 -2.06 4.30
C PRO A 127 -6.75 -1.19 4.15
N LEU A 128 -6.65 -0.40 3.08
CA LEU A 128 -5.53 0.52 2.87
C LEU A 128 -5.49 1.63 3.91
N SER A 129 -6.65 2.22 4.21
CA SER A 129 -6.76 3.27 5.23
C SER A 129 -6.33 2.74 6.60
N ARG A 130 -6.79 1.56 7.00
CA ARG A 130 -6.43 0.95 8.28
C ARG A 130 -4.95 0.62 8.38
N ALA A 131 -4.38 0.00 7.34
CA ALA A 131 -2.96 -0.29 7.32
C ALA A 131 -2.10 0.97 7.42
N ALA A 132 -2.48 2.02 6.71
CA ALA A 132 -1.80 3.31 6.77
C ALA A 132 -1.96 4.00 8.13
N ALA A 133 -3.15 3.94 8.73
CA ALA A 133 -3.41 4.52 10.05
C ALA A 133 -2.63 3.80 11.16
N VAL A 134 -2.55 2.46 11.13
CA VAL A 134 -1.70 1.69 12.05
C VAL A 134 -0.24 2.09 11.90
N ALA A 135 0.26 2.18 10.65
CA ALA A 135 1.64 2.60 10.41
C ALA A 135 1.90 4.03 10.90
N ARG A 136 0.96 4.95 10.73
CA ARG A 136 1.06 6.30 11.27
C ARG A 136 1.21 6.27 12.80
N GLN A 137 0.43 5.45 13.50
CA GLN A 137 0.53 5.34 14.96
C GLN A 137 1.92 4.87 15.39
N PHE A 138 2.48 3.88 14.72
CA PHE A 138 3.84 3.43 15.01
C PHE A 138 4.92 4.47 14.76
N LEU A 139 4.74 5.27 13.71
CA LEU A 139 5.66 6.38 13.43
C LEU A 139 5.55 7.46 14.50
N ILE A 140 4.34 7.75 14.98
CA ILE A 140 4.13 8.69 16.10
C ILE A 140 4.80 8.15 17.38
N ASP A 141 4.57 6.89 17.74
CA ASP A 141 5.15 6.28 18.93
C ASP A 141 6.69 6.31 18.88
N SER A 142 7.25 5.90 17.73
CA SER A 142 8.71 5.89 17.53
C SER A 142 9.30 7.31 17.48
N GLY A 143 8.61 8.24 16.86
CA GLY A 143 9.03 9.64 16.77
C GLY A 143 9.01 10.32 18.15
N ALA A 144 7.96 10.09 18.94
CA ALA A 144 7.83 10.58 20.30
C ALA A 144 8.95 10.03 21.19
N ASP A 145 9.24 8.72 21.11
CA ASP A 145 10.37 8.10 21.84
C ASP A 145 11.71 8.82 21.54
N ILE A 146 11.97 9.14 20.27
CA ILE A 146 13.20 9.81 19.86
C ILE A 146 13.23 11.27 20.35
N LEU A 147 12.08 11.95 20.33
CA LEU A 147 11.94 13.33 20.80
C LEU A 147 11.94 13.42 22.34
N GLY A 148 11.74 12.30 23.04
CA GLY A 148 11.58 12.28 24.51
C GLY A 148 10.23 12.80 24.96
N SER A 149 9.20 12.66 24.11
CA SER A 149 7.83 13.16 24.31
C SER A 149 6.86 12.00 24.56
N GLU A 150 5.70 12.30 25.11
CA GLU A 150 4.61 11.31 25.19
C GLU A 150 3.91 11.19 23.82
N PRO A 151 3.64 9.96 23.32
CA PRO A 151 2.96 9.78 22.03
C PRO A 151 1.61 10.49 21.93
N SER A 152 0.88 10.61 23.05
CA SER A 152 -0.41 11.30 23.12
C SER A 152 -0.31 12.81 22.87
N ASP A 153 0.85 13.39 23.05
CA ASP A 153 1.13 14.81 22.86
C ASP A 153 1.63 15.11 21.44
N CYS A 154 1.99 14.06 20.70
CA CYS A 154 2.49 14.15 19.34
C CYS A 154 1.42 13.89 18.29
N TYR A 155 1.61 14.46 17.10
CA TYR A 155 0.80 14.15 15.93
C TYR A 155 1.66 14.05 14.67
N ALA A 156 1.09 13.44 13.64
CA ALA A 156 1.72 13.31 12.33
C ALA A 156 1.21 14.38 11.36
N GLU A 157 2.11 14.98 10.60
CA GLU A 157 1.77 15.89 9.50
C GLU A 157 2.91 15.99 8.49
N ASN A 158 2.58 15.89 7.21
CA ASN A 158 3.50 16.10 6.09
C ASN A 158 4.81 15.31 6.21
N SER A 159 4.71 14.02 6.55
CA SER A 159 5.83 13.09 6.80
C SER A 159 6.72 13.47 8.00
N TYR A 160 6.17 14.16 8.98
CA TYR A 160 6.82 14.45 10.25
C TYR A 160 5.97 13.98 11.43
N VAL A 161 6.62 13.61 12.51
CA VAL A 161 6.05 13.56 13.86
C VAL A 161 6.39 14.88 14.54
N ILE A 162 5.39 15.53 15.08
CA ILE A 162 5.47 16.88 15.65
C ILE A 162 5.03 16.84 17.11
N ASP A 163 5.86 17.37 17.97
CA ASP A 163 5.53 17.69 19.34
C ASP A 163 5.31 19.21 19.45
N PRO A 164 4.05 19.66 19.58
CA PRO A 164 3.73 21.08 19.69
C PRO A 164 4.06 21.69 21.07
N ILE A 165 4.26 20.85 22.10
CA ILE A 165 4.53 21.34 23.46
C ILE A 165 5.95 21.88 23.58
N PHE A 166 6.92 21.15 22.99
CA PHE A 166 8.32 21.53 22.99
C PHE A 166 8.80 22.12 21.67
N ASP A 167 7.90 22.39 20.72
CA ASP A 167 8.19 22.90 19.38
C ASP A 167 9.28 22.07 18.65
N GLN A 168 9.14 20.74 18.73
CA GLN A 168 10.08 19.78 18.14
C GLN A 168 9.39 18.96 17.06
N ARG A 169 10.18 18.50 16.11
CA ARG A 169 9.69 17.58 15.08
C ARG A 169 10.81 16.67 14.56
N ILE A 170 10.41 15.49 14.09
CA ILE A 170 11.30 14.54 13.45
C ILE A 170 10.64 14.01 12.19
N SER A 171 11.38 13.91 11.07
CA SER A 171 10.83 13.33 9.84
C SER A 171 10.74 11.81 9.93
N TYR A 172 9.80 11.22 9.18
CA TYR A 172 9.69 9.76 9.05
C TYR A 172 11.00 9.12 8.58
N GLY A 173 11.70 9.75 7.61
CA GLY A 173 13.00 9.26 7.17
C GLY A 173 14.04 9.22 8.29
N GLN A 174 14.07 10.24 9.17
CA GLN A 174 14.97 10.26 10.33
C GLN A 174 14.60 9.21 11.37
N ILE A 175 13.30 8.96 11.60
CA ILE A 175 12.83 7.87 12.47
C ILE A 175 13.34 6.53 11.94
N LEU A 176 13.12 6.26 10.64
CA LEU A 176 13.54 5.01 10.00
C LEU A 176 15.06 4.83 9.94
N ALA A 177 15.83 5.91 9.93
CA ALA A 177 17.29 5.85 9.98
C ALA A 177 17.82 5.49 11.39
N GLN A 178 17.04 5.71 12.44
CA GLN A 178 17.43 5.52 13.83
C GLN A 178 16.76 4.33 14.52
N THR A 179 15.64 3.87 13.98
CA THR A 179 14.80 2.84 14.60
C THR A 179 14.59 1.66 13.66
N VAL A 180 14.87 0.46 14.15
CA VAL A 180 14.41 -0.76 13.50
C VAL A 180 12.99 -1.02 13.99
N ILE A 181 12.03 -0.83 13.11
CA ILE A 181 10.64 -1.12 13.40
C ILE A 181 10.33 -2.51 12.83
N ASP A 182 10.27 -3.53 13.69
CA ASP A 182 9.92 -4.92 13.35
C ASP A 182 8.61 -5.28 14.07
N HIS A 183 7.47 -4.95 13.46
CA HIS A 183 6.16 -5.26 14.01
C HIS A 183 5.28 -5.96 12.98
N LYS A 184 4.64 -7.01 13.42
CA LYS A 184 3.61 -7.70 12.65
C LYS A 184 2.25 -7.16 13.09
N ILE A 185 1.59 -6.43 12.21
CA ILE A 185 0.24 -5.91 12.49
C ILE A 185 -0.69 -7.08 12.77
N GLN A 186 -1.42 -7.00 13.88
CA GLN A 186 -2.43 -7.98 14.24
C GLN A 186 -3.81 -7.53 13.73
N PRO A 187 -4.74 -8.46 13.45
CA PRO A 187 -6.09 -8.12 13.02
C PRO A 187 -6.81 -7.16 13.98
N GLU A 188 -6.55 -7.29 15.27
CA GLU A 188 -7.11 -6.45 16.33
C GLU A 188 -6.66 -4.99 16.19
N GLU A 189 -5.39 -4.76 15.87
CA GLU A 189 -4.85 -3.41 15.64
C GLU A 189 -5.51 -2.75 14.44
N LEU A 190 -5.74 -3.50 13.37
CA LEU A 190 -6.49 -3.01 12.20
C LEU A 190 -7.94 -2.68 12.54
N ALA A 191 -8.57 -3.48 13.39
CA ALA A 191 -9.98 -3.28 13.78
C ALA A 191 -10.16 -2.06 14.70
N GLU A 192 -9.20 -1.81 15.58
CA GLU A 192 -9.29 -0.77 16.62
C GLU A 192 -8.74 0.59 16.20
N VAL A 193 -7.89 0.63 15.14
CA VAL A 193 -7.28 1.88 14.70
C VAL A 193 -8.32 2.91 14.27
N GLN A 194 -8.12 4.14 14.69
CA GLN A 194 -8.98 5.27 14.31
C GLN A 194 -8.54 5.87 12.98
N LEU A 195 -9.46 5.88 12.03
CA LEU A 195 -9.27 6.54 10.74
C LEU A 195 -9.57 8.04 10.84
N LYS A 196 -8.96 8.81 9.97
CA LYS A 196 -9.30 10.22 9.78
C LYS A 196 -10.76 10.36 9.35
N ARG A 197 -11.40 11.42 9.79
CA ARG A 197 -12.76 11.74 9.35
C ARG A 197 -12.71 12.51 8.03
N ARG A 198 -13.71 12.36 7.19
CA ARG A 198 -13.79 13.06 5.89
C ARG A 198 -13.55 14.58 5.96
N PRO A 199 -14.03 15.32 6.97
CA PRO A 199 -13.73 16.75 7.06
C PRO A 199 -12.25 17.06 7.30
N ASP A 200 -11.49 16.08 7.80
CA ASP A 200 -10.06 16.24 8.13
C ASP A 200 -9.15 15.82 6.96
N TYR A 201 -9.72 15.40 5.82
CA TYR A 201 -8.96 15.00 4.63
C TYR A 201 -8.29 16.21 3.97
N LYS A 202 -7.01 16.02 3.63
CA LYS A 202 -6.14 17.02 3.01
C LYS A 202 -5.78 16.66 1.56
N ILE A 203 -5.72 15.36 1.26
CA ILE A 203 -5.28 14.81 -0.03
C ILE A 203 -6.47 14.23 -0.81
N ILE A 204 -7.29 13.41 -0.16
CA ILE A 204 -8.49 12.84 -0.78
C ILE A 204 -9.51 13.96 -1.05
N GLY A 205 -10.02 13.99 -2.28
CA GLY A 205 -10.96 15.01 -2.73
C GLY A 205 -10.30 16.26 -3.30
N GLN A 206 -8.97 16.35 -3.26
CA GLN A 206 -8.23 17.41 -3.95
C GLN A 206 -7.82 16.95 -5.36
N PRO A 207 -7.73 17.88 -6.32
CA PRO A 207 -7.21 17.57 -7.65
C PRO A 207 -5.78 17.05 -7.56
N ALA A 208 -5.53 15.86 -8.10
CA ALA A 208 -4.20 15.27 -8.21
C ALA A 208 -3.93 14.85 -9.65
N HIS A 209 -2.73 15.16 -10.15
CA HIS A 209 -2.27 14.57 -11.40
C HIS A 209 -1.95 13.09 -11.17
N ALA A 210 -2.18 12.26 -12.20
CA ALA A 210 -1.77 10.86 -12.14
C ALA A 210 -0.25 10.77 -11.94
N LEU A 211 0.19 10.00 -10.94
CA LEU A 211 1.61 9.90 -10.57
C LEU A 211 2.47 9.26 -11.67
N ASP A 212 1.85 8.49 -12.57
CA ASP A 212 2.49 7.83 -13.71
C ASP A 212 2.24 8.56 -15.05
N ILE A 213 1.71 9.77 -15.03
CA ILE A 213 1.32 10.48 -16.26
C ILE A 213 2.54 10.84 -17.11
N GLU A 214 3.66 11.17 -16.49
CA GLU A 214 4.87 11.56 -17.20
C GLU A 214 5.36 10.44 -18.11
N GLU A 215 5.42 9.20 -17.62
CA GLU A 215 5.84 8.06 -18.41
C GLU A 215 4.87 7.75 -19.55
N LYS A 216 3.58 7.96 -19.32
CA LYS A 216 2.53 7.73 -20.33
C LYS A 216 2.63 8.75 -21.48
N VAL A 217 2.91 10.01 -21.20
CA VAL A 217 2.94 11.05 -22.24
C VAL A 217 4.29 11.17 -22.96
N ASN A 218 5.37 10.70 -22.35
CA ASN A 218 6.70 10.74 -22.97
C ASN A 218 7.09 9.41 -23.66
N GLY A 219 6.20 8.41 -23.65
CA GLY A 219 6.41 7.12 -24.30
C GLY A 219 7.32 6.15 -23.54
N LYS A 220 7.63 6.41 -22.26
CA LYS A 220 8.41 5.50 -21.41
C LYS A 220 7.55 4.41 -20.77
N ALA A 221 6.23 4.63 -20.63
CA ALA A 221 5.33 3.64 -20.07
C ALA A 221 5.36 2.35 -20.91
N ARG A 222 5.46 1.22 -20.22
CA ARG A 222 5.51 -0.10 -20.83
C ARG A 222 4.18 -0.82 -20.64
N TYR A 223 3.63 -1.33 -21.74
CA TYR A 223 2.37 -2.06 -21.76
C TYR A 223 2.61 -3.52 -22.16
N GLY A 224 1.62 -4.39 -21.96
CA GLY A 224 1.73 -5.79 -22.29
C GLY A 224 2.12 -6.05 -23.74
N ILE A 225 1.69 -5.19 -24.68
CA ILE A 225 2.06 -5.27 -26.10
C ILE A 225 3.55 -4.99 -26.34
N ASP A 226 4.20 -4.27 -25.44
CA ASP A 226 5.62 -3.91 -25.51
C ASP A 226 6.53 -4.98 -24.90
N ALA A 227 5.94 -6.00 -24.25
CA ALA A 227 6.69 -7.07 -23.61
C ALA A 227 7.57 -7.81 -24.66
N ARG A 228 8.80 -8.08 -24.26
CA ARG A 228 9.77 -8.85 -25.07
C ARG A 228 10.52 -9.82 -24.15
N VAL A 229 10.48 -11.09 -24.53
CA VAL A 229 11.22 -12.15 -23.82
C VAL A 229 12.10 -12.92 -24.79
N PRO A 230 13.18 -13.55 -24.35
CA PRO A 230 14.02 -14.39 -25.18
C PRO A 230 13.18 -15.50 -25.87
N ASN A 231 13.42 -15.73 -27.16
CA ASN A 231 12.69 -16.70 -27.98
C ASN A 231 11.17 -16.46 -28.05
N MET A 232 10.73 -15.22 -27.91
CA MET A 232 9.33 -14.84 -27.98
C MET A 232 8.73 -15.21 -29.34
N VAL A 233 7.56 -15.84 -29.33
CA VAL A 233 6.74 -16.07 -30.52
C VAL A 233 5.46 -15.23 -30.42
N PHE A 234 4.92 -14.86 -31.58
CA PHE A 234 3.68 -14.11 -31.66
C PHE A 234 2.54 -15.02 -32.08
N GLY A 235 1.42 -14.97 -31.36
CA GLY A 235 0.20 -15.67 -31.69
C GLY A 235 -0.94 -14.69 -31.98
N LYS A 236 -1.80 -15.05 -32.91
CA LYS A 236 -3.06 -14.35 -33.19
C LYS A 236 -4.23 -15.27 -32.88
N ALA A 237 -5.13 -14.85 -32.03
CA ALA A 237 -6.35 -15.61 -31.76
C ALA A 237 -7.26 -15.58 -33.00
N SER A 238 -7.70 -16.76 -33.43
CA SER A 238 -8.78 -16.90 -34.40
C SER A 238 -10.09 -17.08 -33.64
N LEU A 239 -10.93 -16.08 -33.68
CA LEU A 239 -12.21 -16.08 -32.97
C LEU A 239 -13.33 -16.59 -33.89
N ALA A 240 -14.32 -17.25 -33.29
CA ALA A 240 -15.55 -17.58 -34.00
C ALA A 240 -16.25 -16.28 -34.49
N PRO A 241 -16.86 -16.28 -35.67
CA PRO A 241 -17.47 -15.08 -36.24
C PRO A 241 -18.70 -14.59 -35.46
N THR A 242 -19.25 -15.43 -34.61
CA THR A 242 -20.38 -15.10 -33.76
C THR A 242 -20.09 -15.41 -32.29
N ARG A 243 -20.75 -14.73 -31.36
CA ARG A 243 -20.58 -14.91 -29.91
C ARG A 243 -20.88 -16.35 -29.44
N LEU A 244 -21.81 -17.03 -30.12
CA LEU A 244 -22.23 -18.39 -29.78
C LEU A 244 -21.66 -19.43 -30.77
N GLY A 245 -20.73 -19.03 -31.64
CA GLY A 245 -20.06 -19.93 -32.54
C GLY A 245 -19.08 -20.85 -31.84
N SER A 246 -18.87 -22.05 -32.40
CA SER A 246 -17.82 -22.96 -31.98
C SER A 246 -16.68 -22.96 -33.00
N THR A 247 -15.46 -23.21 -32.55
CA THR A 247 -14.34 -23.55 -33.44
C THR A 247 -14.54 -24.94 -33.95
N ILE A 248 -14.30 -25.12 -35.23
CA ILE A 248 -14.28 -26.42 -35.91
C ILE A 248 -12.90 -27.03 -35.72
#